data_c5a2161ef42bcde670097311ef14b6c4
#
_entry.id   c5a2161ef42bcde670097311ef14b6c4
#
_cell.length_a   1.000
_cell.length_b   1.000
_cell.length_c   1.000
_cell.angle_alpha   90.00
_cell.angle_beta   90.00
_cell.angle_gamma   90.00
#
_symmetry.space_group_name_H-M   'P 1'
#
loop_
_entity.id
_entity.type
_entity.pdbx_description
1 polymer ?
#
loop_
_entity_poly.entity_id
_entity_poly.type
_entity_poly.pdbx_seq_one_letter_code
_entity_poly.pdbx_strand_id
1 'polypeptide(L)'
;MEIALACDLIIASENARFALPEPRVGLAALAGGMQRLPRQIGMKNAMGMMLTGRHVGASEAKELGIVNEVVPQPELMDAARRWAKEIEACSPMSIRATKQVAYQSLGEANLEKSMQGQYSAVSDLLKSEDFVEGPVAFA
;
A
#
# COMPACT_ATOMS: atom_id res chain seq x y z
N MET A 1 -1.49 13.76 -2.24
CA MET A 1 -0.97 12.64 -1.43
C MET A 1 -2.07 11.64 -1.05
N GLU A 2 -3.25 12.05 -0.61
CA GLU A 2 -4.30 11.15 -0.08
C GLU A 2 -4.74 10.06 -1.06
N ILE A 3 -4.85 10.37 -2.37
CA ILE A 3 -5.15 9.38 -3.42
C ILE A 3 -4.01 8.35 -3.50
N ALA A 4 -2.74 8.79 -3.45
CA ALA A 4 -1.60 7.88 -3.47
C ALA A 4 -1.61 6.92 -2.27
N LEU A 5 -1.92 7.42 -1.07
CA LEU A 5 -2.05 6.59 0.14
C LEU A 5 -3.22 5.57 0.07
N ALA A 6 -4.16 5.74 -0.86
CA ALA A 6 -5.24 4.79 -1.09
C ALA A 6 -4.86 3.69 -2.09
N CYS A 7 -3.73 3.83 -2.79
CA CYS A 7 -3.18 2.80 -3.66
C CYS A 7 -2.38 1.77 -2.85
N ASP A 8 -2.24 0.57 -3.42
CA ASP A 8 -1.49 -0.52 -2.77
C ASP A 8 0.03 -0.31 -2.89
N LEU A 9 0.46 0.28 -3.99
CA LEU A 9 1.87 0.53 -4.31
C LEU A 9 2.06 1.96 -4.80
N ILE A 10 3.21 2.54 -4.47
CA ILE A 10 3.60 3.88 -4.93
C ILE A 10 5.02 3.80 -5.49
N ILE A 11 5.16 4.06 -6.78
CA ILE A 11 6.45 4.26 -7.44
C ILE A 11 6.61 5.76 -7.68
N ALA A 12 7.73 6.33 -7.32
CA ALA A 12 7.97 7.76 -7.42
C ALA A 12 9.18 8.08 -8.28
N SER A 13 9.14 9.21 -8.98
CA SER A 13 10.34 9.79 -9.54
C SER A 13 11.18 10.48 -8.44
N GLU A 14 12.48 10.56 -8.62
CA GLU A 14 13.43 11.16 -7.67
C GLU A 14 13.10 12.61 -7.29
N ASN A 15 12.41 13.33 -8.17
CA ASN A 15 11.98 14.71 -7.96
C ASN A 15 10.57 14.84 -7.34
N ALA A 16 9.89 13.71 -7.04
CA ALA A 16 8.57 13.73 -6.40
C ALA A 16 8.63 14.27 -4.96
N ARG A 17 7.54 14.93 -4.56
CA ARG A 17 7.36 15.45 -3.21
C ARG A 17 6.01 15.05 -2.65
N PHE A 18 5.98 14.71 -1.37
CA PHE A 18 4.81 14.25 -0.65
C PHE A 18 4.54 15.17 0.54
N ALA A 19 3.30 15.56 0.75
CA ALA A 19 2.88 16.35 1.90
C ALA A 19 1.39 16.19 2.17
N LEU A 20 0.98 16.49 3.39
CA LEU A 20 -0.38 16.80 3.81
C LEU A 20 -0.37 18.24 4.37
N PRO A 21 -0.42 19.27 3.49
CA PRO A 21 -0.19 20.65 3.86
C PRO A 21 -1.42 21.36 4.44
N GLU A 22 -2.55 20.67 4.55
CA GLU A 22 -3.85 21.21 4.93
C GLU A 22 -3.81 22.05 6.23
N PRO A 23 -3.02 21.69 7.27
CA PRO A 23 -2.97 22.50 8.51
C PRO A 23 -2.44 23.92 8.31
N ARG A 24 -1.65 24.15 7.25
CA ARG A 24 -1.12 25.49 6.93
C ARG A 24 -2.17 26.48 6.44
N VAL A 25 -3.34 25.96 6.05
CA VAL A 25 -4.47 26.75 5.55
C VAL A 25 -5.74 26.54 6.40
N GLY A 26 -5.60 26.02 7.62
CA GLY A 26 -6.73 25.82 8.55
C GLY A 26 -7.62 24.63 8.20
N LEU A 27 -7.13 23.69 7.38
CA LEU A 27 -7.85 22.48 7.00
C LEU A 27 -7.16 21.22 7.58
N ALA A 28 -7.73 20.05 7.31
CA ALA A 28 -7.18 18.76 7.64
C ALA A 28 -7.29 17.79 6.44
N ALA A 29 -6.45 16.77 6.39
CA ALA A 29 -6.43 15.77 5.32
C ALA A 29 -7.61 14.79 5.45
N LEU A 30 -8.82 15.26 5.08
CA LEU A 30 -10.09 14.59 5.33
C LEU A 30 -10.41 13.45 4.34
N ALA A 31 -9.69 13.36 3.22
CA ALA A 31 -9.87 12.29 2.24
C ALA A 31 -9.13 10.98 2.62
N GLY A 32 -8.84 10.80 3.90
CA GLY A 32 -8.27 9.60 4.51
C GLY A 32 -6.77 9.68 4.78
N GLY A 33 -6.13 10.83 4.59
CA GLY A 33 -4.71 11.03 4.90
C GLY A 33 -4.41 10.81 6.37
N MET A 34 -5.23 11.38 7.25
CA MET A 34 -5.10 11.24 8.70
C MET A 34 -5.23 9.79 9.19
N GLN A 35 -5.97 8.95 8.49
CA GLN A 35 -6.19 7.55 8.85
C GLN A 35 -5.14 6.62 8.23
N ARG A 36 -4.76 6.86 6.95
CA ARG A 36 -3.86 5.98 6.21
C ARG A 36 -2.40 6.21 6.57
N LEU A 37 -1.96 7.48 6.64
CA LEU A 37 -0.56 7.78 6.84
C LEU A 37 0.00 7.18 8.14
N PRO A 38 -0.66 7.33 9.33
CA PRO A 38 -0.15 6.73 10.57
C PRO A 38 -0.08 5.21 10.55
N ARG A 39 -0.97 4.56 9.77
CA ARG A 39 -0.96 3.10 9.63
C ARG A 39 0.17 2.60 8.74
N GLN A 40 0.60 3.41 7.78
CA GLN A 40 1.65 3.04 6.83
C GLN A 40 3.05 3.33 7.36
N ILE A 41 3.27 4.50 8.01
CA ILE A 41 4.61 4.93 8.42
C ILE A 41 4.80 5.08 9.94
N GLY A 42 3.80 4.68 10.70
CA GLY A 42 3.81 4.82 12.15
C GLY A 42 3.47 6.24 12.63
N MET A 43 2.97 6.31 13.86
CA MET A 43 2.38 7.54 14.43
C MET A 43 3.36 8.72 14.48
N LYS A 44 4.62 8.50 14.88
CA LYS A 44 5.58 9.61 15.07
C LYS A 44 5.94 10.28 13.75
N ASN A 45 6.24 9.50 12.73
CA ASN A 45 6.55 10.00 11.39
C ASN A 45 5.35 10.72 10.77
N ALA A 46 4.17 10.11 10.88
CA ALA A 46 2.93 10.68 10.38
C ALA A 46 2.59 12.01 11.05
N MET A 47 2.69 12.09 12.38
CA MET A 47 2.44 13.35 13.13
C MET A 47 3.44 14.43 12.74
N GLY A 48 4.72 14.09 12.53
CA GLY A 48 5.72 15.04 12.04
C GLY A 48 5.33 15.68 10.70
N MET A 49 4.74 14.90 9.78
CA MET A 49 4.24 15.41 8.51
C MET A 49 2.91 16.18 8.66
N MET A 50 1.93 15.57 9.35
CA MET A 50 0.56 16.09 9.44
C MET A 50 0.47 17.39 10.27
N LEU A 51 1.22 17.52 11.36
CA LEU A 51 1.14 18.72 12.21
C LEU A 51 1.92 19.90 11.64
N THR A 52 2.96 19.65 10.85
CA THR A 52 3.79 20.71 10.29
C THR A 52 3.42 21.06 8.85
N GLY A 53 2.69 20.17 8.16
CA GLY A 53 2.43 20.27 6.72
C GLY A 53 3.74 20.30 5.90
N ARG A 54 4.83 19.68 6.42
CA ARG A 54 6.11 19.66 5.72
C ARG A 54 6.07 18.76 4.49
N HIS A 55 6.90 19.09 3.53
CA HIS A 55 7.13 18.23 2.36
C HIS A 55 8.30 17.28 2.63
N VAL A 56 8.15 16.04 2.17
CA VAL A 56 9.23 15.06 2.12
C VAL A 56 9.57 14.75 0.65
N GLY A 57 10.83 14.62 0.33
CA GLY A 57 11.30 14.20 -1.00
C GLY A 57 11.11 12.70 -1.21
N ALA A 58 11.35 12.23 -2.43
CA ALA A 58 11.15 10.83 -2.81
C ALA A 58 12.03 9.86 -1.99
N SER A 59 13.31 10.21 -1.75
CA SER A 59 14.22 9.38 -0.95
C SER A 59 13.72 9.23 0.49
N GLU A 60 13.38 10.33 1.17
CA GLU A 60 12.83 10.30 2.52
C GLU A 60 11.49 9.54 2.55
N ALA A 61 10.64 9.72 1.54
CA ALA A 61 9.37 9.01 1.44
C ALA A 61 9.56 7.47 1.33
N LYS A 62 10.63 7.03 0.66
CA LYS A 62 11.02 5.62 0.60
C LYS A 62 11.52 5.11 1.96
N GLU A 63 12.38 5.87 2.62
CA GLU A 63 12.89 5.54 3.96
C GLU A 63 11.77 5.44 5.00
N LEU A 64 10.77 6.31 4.90
CA LEU A 64 9.58 6.31 5.75
C LEU A 64 8.60 5.17 5.43
N GLY A 65 8.74 4.50 4.28
CA GLY A 65 7.82 3.44 3.85
C GLY A 65 6.56 3.95 3.14
N ILE A 66 6.54 5.19 2.65
CA ILE A 66 5.45 5.71 1.82
C ILE A 66 5.57 5.20 0.39
N VAL A 67 6.79 5.07 -0.12
CA VAL A 67 7.10 4.76 -1.51
C VAL A 67 7.82 3.41 -1.61
N ASN A 68 7.38 2.55 -2.51
CA ASN A 68 7.99 1.25 -2.76
C ASN A 68 9.31 1.36 -3.52
N GLU A 69 9.35 2.24 -4.52
CA GLU A 69 10.55 2.43 -5.34
C GLU A 69 10.69 3.87 -5.80
N VAL A 70 11.93 4.34 -5.88
CA VAL A 70 12.29 5.66 -6.44
C VAL A 70 13.19 5.44 -7.63
N VAL A 71 12.87 6.08 -8.75
CA VAL A 71 13.59 5.98 -10.02
C VAL A 71 13.80 7.37 -10.66
N PRO A 72 14.74 7.51 -11.60
CA PRO A 72 14.81 8.70 -12.43
C PRO A 72 13.48 8.98 -13.14
N GLN A 73 13.14 10.26 -13.29
CA GLN A 73 11.83 10.64 -13.87
C GLN A 73 11.54 10.01 -15.24
N PRO A 74 12.48 9.87 -16.18
CA PRO A 74 12.20 9.21 -17.46
C PRO A 74 11.83 7.73 -17.32
N GLU A 75 12.28 7.06 -16.26
CA GLU A 75 12.09 5.63 -16.00
C GLU A 75 10.79 5.32 -15.22
N LEU A 76 10.06 6.35 -14.76
CA LEU A 76 8.91 6.17 -13.86
C LEU A 76 7.86 5.20 -14.41
N MET A 77 7.47 5.38 -15.68
CA MET A 77 6.43 4.55 -16.28
C MET A 77 6.92 3.13 -16.57
N ASP A 78 8.20 2.95 -16.87
CA ASP A 78 8.78 1.62 -17.11
C ASP A 78 8.90 0.85 -15.78
N ALA A 79 9.28 1.51 -14.71
CA ALA A 79 9.25 0.93 -13.36
C ALA A 79 7.83 0.52 -12.95
N ALA A 80 6.84 1.38 -13.17
CA ALA A 80 5.43 1.06 -12.87
C ALA A 80 4.93 -0.14 -13.68
N ARG A 81 5.28 -0.22 -14.98
CA ARG A 81 4.92 -1.38 -15.82
C ARG A 81 5.64 -2.66 -15.39
N ARG A 82 6.87 -2.58 -14.92
CA ARG A 82 7.60 -3.74 -14.36
C ARG A 82 6.87 -4.29 -13.14
N TRP A 83 6.52 -3.44 -12.18
CA TRP A 83 5.74 -3.84 -11.01
C TRP A 83 4.38 -4.47 -11.39
N ALA A 84 3.68 -3.88 -12.39
CA ALA A 84 2.43 -4.43 -12.88
C ALA A 84 2.61 -5.84 -13.47
N LYS A 85 3.66 -6.06 -14.28
CA LYS A 85 3.98 -7.37 -14.86
C LYS A 85 4.32 -8.42 -13.79
N GLU A 86 5.04 -8.05 -12.73
CA GLU A 86 5.31 -8.95 -11.61
C GLU A 86 4.02 -9.39 -10.91
N ILE A 87 3.06 -8.47 -10.76
CA ILE A 87 1.73 -8.76 -10.20
C ILE A 87 0.92 -9.64 -11.16
N GLU A 88 0.93 -9.33 -12.47
CA GLU A 88 0.23 -10.11 -13.51
C GLU A 88 0.73 -11.56 -13.62
N ALA A 89 1.99 -11.81 -13.26
CA ALA A 89 2.56 -13.17 -13.23
C ALA A 89 2.06 -14.02 -12.05
N CYS A 90 1.35 -13.42 -11.09
CA CYS A 90 0.80 -14.13 -9.94
C CYS A 90 -0.67 -14.53 -10.17
N SER A 91 -1.14 -15.56 -9.44
CA SER A 91 -2.54 -15.95 -9.45
C SER A 91 -3.47 -14.79 -9.07
N PRO A 92 -4.45 -14.41 -9.91
CA PRO A 92 -5.40 -13.34 -9.60
C PRO A 92 -6.21 -13.63 -8.33
N MET A 93 -6.52 -14.88 -8.05
CA MET A 93 -7.27 -15.30 -6.87
C MET A 93 -6.42 -15.12 -5.61
N SER A 94 -5.13 -15.48 -5.65
CA SER A 94 -4.19 -15.27 -4.55
C SER A 94 -4.00 -13.79 -4.24
N ILE A 95 -3.87 -12.94 -5.25
CA ILE A 95 -3.75 -11.47 -5.07
C ILE A 95 -5.00 -10.91 -4.39
N ARG A 96 -6.20 -11.30 -4.83
CA ARG A 96 -7.46 -10.84 -4.22
C ARG A 96 -7.57 -11.26 -2.77
N ALA A 97 -7.25 -12.52 -2.47
CA ALA A 97 -7.26 -13.05 -1.11
C ALA A 97 -6.24 -12.31 -0.21
N THR A 98 -5.01 -12.16 -0.66
CA THR A 98 -3.95 -11.43 0.04
C THR A 98 -4.37 -10.00 0.34
N LYS A 99 -4.89 -9.28 -0.66
CA LYS A 99 -5.32 -7.90 -0.51
C LYS A 99 -6.49 -7.76 0.47
N GLN A 100 -7.51 -8.63 0.36
CA GLN A 100 -8.66 -8.62 1.28
C GLN A 100 -8.21 -8.85 2.72
N VAL A 101 -7.41 -9.89 2.96
CA VAL A 101 -6.92 -10.22 4.32
C VAL A 101 -6.08 -9.07 4.87
N ALA A 102 -5.12 -8.56 4.09
CA ALA A 102 -4.23 -7.48 4.54
C ALA A 102 -5.02 -6.24 5.00
N TYR A 103 -6.01 -5.80 4.21
CA TYR A 103 -6.80 -4.61 4.57
C TYR A 103 -7.82 -4.85 5.69
N GLN A 104 -8.51 -5.99 5.70
CA GLN A 104 -9.54 -6.25 6.71
C GLN A 104 -8.92 -6.57 8.07
N SER A 105 -7.75 -7.24 8.09
CA SER A 105 -7.03 -7.54 9.33
C SER A 105 -6.52 -6.31 10.07
N LEU A 106 -6.29 -5.18 9.38
CA LEU A 106 -5.89 -3.93 10.04
C LEU A 106 -6.94 -3.37 11.03
N GLY A 107 -8.19 -3.82 10.93
CA GLY A 107 -9.28 -3.44 11.83
C GLY A 107 -9.39 -4.34 13.08
N GLU A 108 -8.72 -5.49 13.11
CA GLU A 108 -8.76 -6.45 14.22
C GLU A 108 -7.46 -6.38 15.03
N ALA A 109 -7.56 -5.98 16.29
CA ALA A 109 -6.41 -5.82 17.18
C ALA A 109 -5.83 -7.17 17.66
N ASN A 110 -6.65 -8.22 17.67
CA ASN A 110 -6.23 -9.56 18.09
C ASN A 110 -5.81 -10.38 16.87
N LEU A 111 -4.51 -10.71 16.79
CA LEU A 111 -3.95 -11.46 15.65
C LEU A 111 -4.59 -12.82 15.47
N GLU A 112 -4.79 -13.58 16.55
CA GLU A 112 -5.38 -14.92 16.48
C GLU A 112 -6.81 -14.86 15.92
N LYS A 113 -7.61 -13.91 16.41
CA LYS A 113 -8.95 -13.66 15.89
C LYS A 113 -8.95 -13.24 14.44
N SER A 114 -7.98 -12.42 14.03
CA SER A 114 -7.79 -12.04 12.63
C SER A 114 -7.44 -13.25 11.76
N MET A 115 -6.55 -14.13 12.21
CA MET A 115 -6.18 -15.37 11.50
C MET A 115 -7.34 -16.36 11.35
N GLN A 116 -8.28 -16.36 12.28
CA GLN A 116 -9.51 -17.16 12.24
C GLN A 116 -10.65 -16.46 11.50
N GLY A 117 -10.42 -15.25 11.00
CA GLY A 117 -11.42 -14.45 10.27
C GLY A 117 -11.93 -15.15 9.02
N GLN A 118 -13.21 -14.93 8.71
CA GLN A 118 -13.82 -15.43 7.48
C GLN A 118 -13.63 -14.40 6.36
N TYR A 119 -12.75 -14.71 5.41
CA TYR A 119 -12.48 -13.86 4.23
C TYR A 119 -13.04 -14.52 2.99
N SER A 120 -13.98 -13.86 2.31
CA SER A 120 -14.65 -14.42 1.12
C SER A 120 -13.65 -14.75 0.01
N ALA A 121 -12.69 -13.87 -0.27
CA ALA A 121 -11.69 -14.12 -1.30
C ALA A 121 -10.75 -15.30 -0.97
N VAL A 122 -10.51 -15.60 0.31
CA VAL A 122 -9.79 -16.82 0.72
C VAL A 122 -10.66 -18.05 0.45
N SER A 123 -11.95 -17.99 0.76
CA SER A 123 -12.87 -19.09 0.47
C SER A 123 -12.99 -19.36 -1.03
N ASP A 124 -12.97 -18.30 -1.86
CA ASP A 124 -13.00 -18.42 -3.32
C ASP A 124 -11.68 -19.00 -3.86
N LEU A 125 -10.54 -18.57 -3.33
CA LEU A 125 -9.22 -19.12 -3.67
C LEU A 125 -9.15 -20.63 -3.40
N LEU A 126 -9.58 -21.06 -2.22
CA LEU A 126 -9.55 -22.49 -1.83
C LEU A 126 -10.42 -23.39 -2.73
N LYS A 127 -11.36 -22.82 -3.47
CA LYS A 127 -12.24 -23.53 -4.43
C LYS A 127 -11.80 -23.37 -5.88
N SER A 128 -10.77 -22.55 -6.14
CA SER A 128 -10.30 -22.24 -7.49
C SER A 128 -9.39 -23.33 -8.05
N GLU A 129 -9.27 -23.37 -9.37
CA GLU A 129 -8.29 -24.20 -10.06
C GLU A 129 -6.86 -23.78 -9.71
N ASP A 130 -6.61 -22.48 -9.53
CA ASP A 130 -5.32 -21.92 -9.12
C ASP A 130 -4.76 -22.58 -7.85
N PHE A 131 -5.62 -22.92 -6.88
CA PHE A 131 -5.23 -23.55 -5.62
C PHE A 131 -4.69 -24.97 -5.80
N VAL A 132 -5.16 -25.68 -6.82
CA VAL A 132 -4.73 -27.05 -7.13
C VAL A 132 -3.54 -27.03 -8.10
N GLU A 133 -3.64 -26.23 -9.15
CA GLU A 133 -2.64 -26.19 -10.23
C GLU A 133 -1.33 -25.52 -9.78
N GLY A 134 -1.41 -24.44 -9.01
CA GLY A 134 -0.24 -23.67 -8.59
C GLY A 134 0.83 -24.51 -7.88
N PRO A 135 0.50 -25.26 -6.81
CA PRO A 135 1.46 -26.12 -6.13
C PRO A 135 2.05 -27.23 -7.01
N VAL A 136 1.24 -27.77 -7.94
CA VAL A 136 1.69 -28.80 -8.88
C VAL A 136 2.66 -28.24 -9.91
N ALA A 137 2.41 -27.03 -10.40
CA ALA A 137 3.30 -26.37 -11.36
C ALA A 137 4.60 -25.88 -10.75
N PHE A 138 4.66 -25.68 -9.42
CA PHE A 138 5.83 -25.19 -8.68
C PHE A 138 6.72 -26.33 -8.17
N ALA A 139 6.24 -27.56 -8.12
CA ALA A 139 6.97 -28.76 -7.69
C ALA A 139 7.82 -29.35 -8.81
#